data_ea5da600ea3c63a6fc07c7f9bf3ccc1f
#
_entry.id   ea5da600ea3c63a6fc07c7f9bf3ccc1f
#
_cell.length_a   1.000
_cell.length_b   1.000
_cell.length_c   1.000
_cell.angle_alpha   90.00
_cell.angle_beta   90.00
_cell.angle_gamma   90.00
#
_symmetry.space_group_name_H-M   'P 1'
#
loop_
_entity.id
_entity.type
_entity.pdbx_description
1 polymer ?
#
loop_
_entity_poly.entity_id
_entity_poly.type
_entity_poly.pdbx_seq_one_letter_code
_entity_poly.pdbx_strand_id
1 'polypeptide(L)'
;MPKLTVITGGSYGAGNYAMCGKAFDPQFIFAWPNAKYAVMGGKQAASTLVDIQIRSLKRQGKELDATDLEQLREAVTQTYDDTTDIRHGASRGWVDGIIEPADTRQVLIRSLEVVTGHCDQQPFQAGVLQV
;
A
#
# COMPACT_ATOMS: atom_id res chain seq x y z
N MET A 1 2.86 23.70 -3.09
CA MET A 1 3.05 23.39 -1.65
C MET A 1 3.59 21.99 -1.53
N PRO A 2 4.71 21.77 -0.84
CA PRO A 2 5.30 20.44 -0.69
C PRO A 2 4.38 19.49 0.08
N LYS A 3 4.35 18.24 -0.38
CA LYS A 3 3.57 17.16 0.24
C LYS A 3 4.55 16.05 0.61
N LEU A 4 4.60 15.72 1.90
CA LEU A 4 5.40 14.62 2.43
C LEU A 4 4.46 13.63 3.11
N THR A 5 4.58 12.36 2.78
CA THR A 5 3.73 11.31 3.34
C THR A 5 4.57 10.35 4.17
N VAL A 6 4.10 10.02 5.37
CA VAL A 6 4.71 8.99 6.23
C VAL A 6 3.66 7.92 6.54
N ILE A 7 3.95 6.70 6.14
CA ILE A 7 3.10 5.54 6.40
C ILE A 7 3.56 4.89 7.70
N THR A 8 2.78 5.03 8.76
CA THR A 8 3.13 4.53 10.11
C THR A 8 2.49 3.18 10.45
N GLY A 9 1.63 2.67 9.57
CA GLY A 9 0.89 1.42 9.77
C GLY A 9 0.25 0.96 8.47
N GLY A 10 -0.98 0.47 8.53
CA GLY A 10 -1.70 0.01 7.34
C GLY A 10 -2.17 1.18 6.47
N SER A 11 -1.82 1.16 5.19
CA SER A 11 -2.25 2.12 4.17
C SER A 11 -2.96 1.37 3.05
N TYR A 12 -4.29 1.45 3.03
CA TYR A 12 -5.11 0.62 2.15
C TYR A 12 -6.10 1.46 1.33
N GLY A 13 -6.26 1.10 0.06
CA GLY A 13 -7.32 1.56 -0.83
C GLY A 13 -7.52 3.08 -0.83
N ALA A 14 -8.77 3.49 -0.64
CA ALA A 14 -9.15 4.91 -0.64
C ALA A 14 -8.44 5.73 0.46
N GLY A 15 -8.08 5.12 1.59
CA GLY A 15 -7.32 5.79 2.65
C GLY A 15 -5.91 6.17 2.18
N ASN A 16 -5.27 5.32 1.39
CA ASN A 16 -3.98 5.64 0.79
C ASN A 16 -4.07 6.85 -0.14
N TYR A 17 -5.10 6.90 -0.99
CA TYR A 17 -5.33 8.05 -1.87
C TYR A 17 -5.62 9.32 -1.06
N ALA A 18 -6.57 9.28 -0.14
CA ALA A 18 -7.00 10.43 0.66
C ALA A 18 -5.85 11.08 1.45
N MET A 19 -4.89 10.27 1.91
CA MET A 19 -3.73 10.72 2.68
C MET A 19 -2.48 10.97 1.83
N CYS A 20 -2.67 11.34 0.57
CA CYS A 20 -1.59 11.68 -0.37
C CYS A 20 -0.65 10.50 -0.67
N GLY A 21 -1.22 9.37 -1.10
CA GLY A 21 -0.44 8.27 -1.66
C GLY A 21 0.17 8.63 -3.01
N LYS A 22 0.84 7.66 -3.64
CA LYS A 22 1.62 7.86 -4.88
C LYS A 22 0.86 8.55 -6.00
N ALA A 23 -0.45 8.31 -6.13
CA ALA A 23 -1.30 8.90 -7.17
C ALA A 23 -1.47 10.43 -7.05
N PHE A 24 -1.24 11.01 -5.88
CA PHE A 24 -1.31 12.46 -5.65
C PHE A 24 0.05 13.16 -5.68
N ASP A 25 1.06 12.45 -6.18
CA ASP A 25 2.39 12.98 -6.44
C ASP A 25 2.98 13.72 -5.22
N PRO A 26 3.17 13.05 -4.08
CA PRO A 26 3.96 13.61 -2.99
C PRO A 26 5.42 13.69 -3.39
N GLN A 27 6.15 14.66 -2.88
CA GLN A 27 7.58 14.79 -3.13
C GLN A 27 8.37 13.64 -2.51
N PHE A 28 7.94 13.19 -1.33
CA PHE A 28 8.49 12.00 -0.69
C PHE A 28 7.42 11.19 0.01
N ILE A 29 7.58 9.86 -0.03
CA ILE A 29 6.79 8.89 0.73
C ILE A 29 7.77 8.06 1.56
N PHE A 30 7.70 8.16 2.88
CA PHE A 30 8.43 7.31 3.80
C PHE A 30 7.50 6.33 4.48
N ALA A 31 8.04 5.24 4.94
CA ALA A 31 7.27 4.26 5.68
C ALA A 31 8.05 3.72 6.89
N TRP A 32 7.35 3.36 7.95
CA TRP A 32 7.95 2.63 9.07
C TRP A 32 8.08 1.14 8.73
N PRO A 33 8.97 0.39 9.40
CA PRO A 33 9.21 -1.02 9.09
C PRO A 33 7.99 -1.94 9.26
N ASN A 34 7.05 -1.54 10.12
CA ASN A 34 5.80 -2.25 10.36
C ASN A 34 4.66 -1.85 9.40
N ALA A 35 4.91 -0.93 8.49
CA ALA A 35 3.90 -0.44 7.57
C ALA A 35 3.47 -1.54 6.59
N LYS A 36 2.20 -1.46 6.19
CA LYS A 36 1.61 -2.32 5.15
C LYS A 36 0.99 -1.43 4.08
N TYR A 37 1.23 -1.78 2.83
CA TYR A 37 0.77 -1.02 1.68
C TYR A 37 0.08 -1.94 0.68
N ALA A 38 -1.24 -1.76 0.49
CA ALA A 38 -2.00 -2.56 -0.46
C ALA A 38 -3.32 -1.89 -0.88
N VAL A 39 -3.95 -2.43 -1.91
CA VAL A 39 -5.29 -1.97 -2.34
C VAL A 39 -6.35 -2.29 -1.29
N MET A 40 -6.23 -3.42 -0.60
CA MET A 40 -7.13 -3.81 0.50
C MET A 40 -6.40 -4.66 1.54
N GLY A 41 -6.94 -4.76 2.75
CA GLY A 41 -6.36 -5.58 3.80
C GLY A 41 -6.38 -7.08 3.46
N GLY A 42 -5.33 -7.83 3.85
CA GLY A 42 -5.12 -9.22 3.46
C GLY A 42 -6.32 -10.13 3.76
N LYS A 43 -6.93 -10.01 4.94
CA LYS A 43 -8.12 -10.81 5.32
C LYS A 43 -9.33 -10.56 4.42
N GLN A 44 -9.57 -9.30 4.03
CA GLN A 44 -10.69 -8.95 3.13
C GLN A 44 -10.41 -9.43 1.71
N ALA A 45 -9.18 -9.27 1.24
CA ALA A 45 -8.76 -9.75 -0.05
C ALA A 45 -8.86 -11.27 -0.16
N ALA A 46 -8.36 -12.00 0.84
CA ALA A 46 -8.44 -13.45 0.89
C ALA A 46 -9.89 -13.93 0.86
N SER A 47 -10.80 -13.34 1.65
CA SER A 47 -12.22 -13.69 1.62
C SER A 47 -12.83 -13.50 0.23
N THR A 48 -12.59 -12.34 -0.38
CA THR A 48 -13.15 -12.02 -1.72
C THR A 48 -12.62 -12.95 -2.81
N LEU A 49 -11.30 -13.23 -2.81
CA LEU A 49 -10.68 -14.10 -3.81
C LEU A 49 -11.13 -15.55 -3.66
N VAL A 50 -11.23 -16.05 -2.43
CA VAL A 50 -11.75 -17.39 -2.15
C VAL A 50 -13.20 -17.51 -2.61
N ASP A 51 -14.06 -16.52 -2.33
CA ASP A 51 -15.45 -16.54 -2.79
C ASP A 51 -15.56 -16.57 -4.32
N ILE A 52 -14.69 -15.83 -5.02
CA ILE A 52 -14.64 -15.86 -6.50
C ILE A 52 -14.22 -17.25 -7.00
N GLN A 53 -13.20 -17.85 -6.38
CA GLN A 53 -12.75 -19.20 -6.76
C GLN A 53 -13.81 -20.27 -6.50
N ILE A 54 -14.48 -20.22 -5.35
CA ILE A 54 -15.59 -21.13 -5.02
C ILE A 54 -16.69 -21.03 -6.08
N ARG A 55 -17.09 -19.81 -6.46
CA ARG A 55 -18.11 -19.60 -7.50
C ARG A 55 -17.65 -20.13 -8.85
N SER A 56 -16.37 -19.96 -9.20
CA SER A 56 -15.81 -20.49 -10.45
C SER A 56 -15.82 -22.01 -10.49
N LEU A 57 -15.41 -22.67 -9.40
CA LEU A 57 -15.37 -24.14 -9.29
C LEU A 57 -16.78 -24.75 -9.27
N LYS A 58 -17.74 -24.13 -8.57
CA LYS A 58 -19.14 -24.55 -8.63
C LYS A 58 -19.73 -24.49 -10.06
N ARG A 59 -19.36 -23.46 -10.84
CA ARG A 59 -19.77 -23.39 -12.25
C ARG A 59 -19.16 -24.49 -13.12
N GLN A 60 -18.02 -25.04 -12.72
CA GLN A 60 -17.34 -26.16 -13.40
C GLN A 60 -17.79 -27.54 -12.88
N GLY A 61 -18.77 -27.57 -11.95
CA GLY A 61 -19.29 -28.82 -11.38
C GLY A 61 -18.31 -29.50 -10.40
N LYS A 62 -17.33 -28.77 -9.89
CA LYS A 62 -16.39 -29.27 -8.88
C LYS A 62 -16.82 -28.76 -7.50
N GLU A 63 -17.05 -29.66 -6.57
CA GLU A 63 -17.19 -29.33 -5.14
C GLU A 63 -15.83 -29.47 -4.46
N LEU A 64 -15.47 -28.46 -3.68
CA LEU A 64 -14.28 -28.48 -2.83
C LEU A 64 -14.66 -29.00 -1.45
N ASP A 65 -13.82 -29.86 -0.92
CA ASP A 65 -13.94 -30.29 0.47
C ASP A 65 -13.59 -29.13 1.42
N ALA A 66 -14.10 -29.16 2.65
CA ALA A 66 -13.87 -28.14 3.64
C ALA A 66 -12.36 -27.92 3.91
N THR A 67 -11.58 -28.99 3.84
CA THR A 67 -10.12 -28.97 4.01
C THR A 67 -9.40 -28.22 2.89
N ASP A 68 -9.83 -28.44 1.65
CA ASP A 68 -9.27 -27.76 0.47
C ASP A 68 -9.57 -26.25 0.49
N LEU A 69 -10.76 -25.88 0.99
CA LEU A 69 -11.17 -24.49 1.17
C LEU A 69 -10.31 -23.77 2.21
N GLU A 70 -9.99 -24.43 3.32
CA GLU A 70 -9.14 -23.85 4.36
C GLU A 70 -7.71 -23.66 3.87
N GLN A 71 -7.13 -24.67 3.21
CA GLN A 71 -5.80 -24.56 2.58
C GLN A 71 -5.75 -23.45 1.54
N LEU A 72 -6.80 -23.30 0.74
CA LEU A 72 -6.87 -22.22 -0.24
C LEU A 72 -6.92 -20.84 0.43
N ARG A 73 -7.67 -20.69 1.53
CA ARG A 73 -7.72 -19.47 2.32
C ARG A 73 -6.37 -19.12 2.90
N GLU A 74 -5.69 -20.09 3.50
CA GLU A 74 -4.37 -19.90 4.07
C GLU A 74 -3.35 -19.48 3.00
N ALA A 75 -3.31 -20.18 1.87
CA ALA A 75 -2.40 -19.86 0.76
C ALA A 75 -2.61 -18.45 0.20
N VAL A 76 -3.87 -18.06 -0.02
CA VAL A 76 -4.20 -16.72 -0.49
C VAL A 76 -3.86 -15.67 0.55
N THR A 77 -4.15 -15.91 1.83
CA THR A 77 -3.82 -14.98 2.91
C THR A 77 -2.32 -14.77 3.02
N GLN A 78 -1.53 -15.85 2.98
CA GLN A 78 -0.06 -15.80 3.05
C GLN A 78 0.51 -15.00 1.87
N THR A 79 0.08 -15.31 0.64
CA THR A 79 0.52 -14.57 -0.55
C THR A 79 0.20 -13.09 -0.45
N TYR A 80 -0.96 -12.76 0.10
CA TYR A 80 -1.37 -11.37 0.29
C TYR A 80 -0.57 -10.67 1.37
N ASP A 81 -0.30 -11.33 2.48
CA ASP A 81 0.50 -10.77 3.58
C ASP A 81 1.93 -10.48 3.11
N ASP A 82 2.54 -11.36 2.32
CA ASP A 82 3.87 -11.18 1.75
C ASP A 82 3.92 -9.98 0.78
N THR A 83 2.88 -9.79 -0.03
CA THR A 83 2.81 -8.69 -1.00
C THR A 83 2.40 -7.35 -0.39
N THR A 84 1.80 -7.35 0.80
CA THR A 84 1.44 -6.12 1.53
C THR A 84 2.57 -5.58 2.40
N ASP A 85 3.61 -6.36 2.66
CA ASP A 85 4.77 -5.90 3.41
C ASP A 85 5.40 -4.68 2.74
N ILE A 86 5.79 -3.70 3.54
CA ILE A 86 6.34 -2.45 3.02
C ILE A 86 7.65 -2.65 2.25
N ARG A 87 8.41 -3.69 2.55
CA ARG A 87 9.64 -4.04 1.83
C ARG A 87 9.33 -4.43 0.39
N HIS A 88 8.21 -5.13 0.17
CA HIS A 88 7.72 -5.40 -1.18
C HIS A 88 7.37 -4.10 -1.90
N GLY A 89 6.66 -3.18 -1.24
CA GLY A 89 6.38 -1.84 -1.78
C GLY A 89 7.64 -1.04 -2.11
N ALA A 90 8.63 -1.08 -1.23
CA ALA A 90 9.92 -0.41 -1.44
C ALA A 90 10.68 -0.98 -2.64
N SER A 91 10.69 -2.30 -2.81
CA SER A 91 11.33 -2.96 -3.96
C SER A 91 10.68 -2.57 -5.30
N ARG A 92 9.44 -2.11 -5.27
CA ARG A 92 8.68 -1.62 -6.43
C ARG A 92 8.77 -0.10 -6.62
N GLY A 93 9.48 0.61 -5.74
CA GLY A 93 9.58 2.07 -5.78
C GLY A 93 8.28 2.80 -5.40
N TRP A 94 7.41 2.17 -4.60
CA TRP A 94 6.19 2.80 -4.11
C TRP A 94 6.44 3.76 -2.95
N VAL A 95 7.53 3.56 -2.23
CA VAL A 95 8.03 4.46 -1.18
C VAL A 95 9.50 4.79 -1.44
N ASP A 96 9.91 5.99 -1.04
CA ASP A 96 11.28 6.48 -1.23
C ASP A 96 12.24 5.94 -0.17
N GLY A 97 11.72 5.53 0.98
CA GLY A 97 12.53 4.93 2.02
C GLY A 97 11.73 4.33 3.16
N ILE A 98 12.31 3.29 3.77
CA ILE A 98 11.84 2.74 5.04
C ILE A 98 12.71 3.36 6.12
N ILE A 99 12.08 4.01 7.09
CA ILE A 99 12.75 4.79 8.14
C ILE A 99 12.32 4.31 9.53
N GLU A 100 13.25 4.32 10.47
CA GLU A 100 12.90 4.01 11.85
C GLU A 100 11.99 5.11 12.45
N PRO A 101 11.04 4.77 13.31
CA PRO A 101 10.16 5.75 13.96
C PRO A 101 10.92 6.90 14.64
N ALA A 102 12.05 6.59 15.26
CA ALA A 102 12.91 7.58 15.94
C ALA A 102 13.53 8.61 14.99
N ASP A 103 13.78 8.23 13.74
CA ASP A 103 14.41 9.07 12.72
C ASP A 103 13.42 9.96 11.96
N THR A 104 12.12 9.74 12.15
CA THR A 104 11.06 10.42 11.39
C THR A 104 11.24 11.93 11.37
N ARG A 105 11.51 12.55 12.52
CA ARG A 105 11.69 14.01 12.61
C ARG A 105 12.88 14.50 11.78
N GLN A 106 14.00 13.81 11.86
CA GLN A 106 15.23 14.17 11.13
C GLN A 106 15.03 14.05 9.62
N VAL A 107 14.38 12.96 9.19
CA VAL A 107 14.08 12.71 7.78
C VAL A 107 13.15 13.78 7.24
N LEU A 108 12.09 14.15 7.97
CA LEU A 108 11.17 15.20 7.55
C LEU A 108 11.84 16.57 7.45
N ILE A 109 12.72 16.92 8.40
CA ILE A 109 13.48 18.19 8.34
C ILE A 109 14.32 18.23 7.07
N ARG A 110 15.13 17.19 6.80
CA ARG A 110 15.97 17.13 5.60
C ARG A 110 15.14 17.15 4.32
N SER A 111 14.03 16.43 4.29
CA SER A 111 13.14 16.42 3.13
C SER A 111 12.53 17.79 2.85
N LEU A 112 12.14 18.51 3.90
CA LEU A 112 11.65 19.88 3.77
C LEU A 112 12.74 20.82 3.27
N GLU A 113 13.96 20.72 3.76
CA GLU A 113 15.10 21.50 3.26
C GLU A 113 15.33 21.29 1.75
N VAL A 114 15.28 20.03 1.30
CA VAL A 114 15.43 19.70 -0.12
C VAL A 114 14.30 20.29 -0.95
N VAL A 115 13.05 20.09 -0.50
CA VAL A 115 11.87 20.49 -1.27
C VAL A 115 11.68 22.01 -1.30
N THR A 116 12.04 22.72 -0.21
CA THR A 116 11.92 24.18 -0.14
C THR A 116 13.10 24.91 -0.77
N GLY A 117 14.28 24.27 -0.85
CA GLY A 117 15.47 24.83 -1.48
C GLY A 117 15.36 24.97 -3.01
N HIS A 118 14.43 24.28 -3.64
CA HIS A 118 14.17 24.30 -5.09
C HIS A 118 12.72 24.72 -5.40
N CYS A 119 12.24 25.76 -4.73
CA CYS A 119 10.92 26.32 -5.00
C CYS A 119 10.88 27.06 -6.36
N ASP A 120 10.88 26.34 -7.46
CA ASP A 120 10.21 26.82 -8.65
C ASP A 120 8.72 26.92 -8.33
N GLN A 121 8.17 28.13 -8.35
CA GLN A 121 6.75 28.36 -8.13
C GLN A 121 5.95 27.84 -9.32
N GLN A 122 5.87 26.54 -9.45
CA GLN A 122 4.97 25.92 -10.42
C GLN A 122 3.51 26.17 -9.97
N PRO A 123 2.63 26.53 -10.91
CA PRO A 123 1.22 26.66 -10.60
C PRO A 123 0.70 25.32 -10.03
N PHE A 124 -0.21 25.41 -9.08
CA PHE A 124 -0.83 24.22 -8.48
C PHE A 124 -1.46 23.36 -9.59
N GLN A 125 -0.99 22.14 -9.72
CA GLN A 125 -1.61 21.12 -10.56
C GLN A 125 -2.23 20.07 -9.64
N ALA A 126 -3.51 19.81 -9.84
CA ALA A 126 -4.14 18.65 -9.21
C ALA A 126 -3.50 17.39 -9.80
N GLY A 127 -3.04 16.48 -8.94
CA GLY A 127 -2.55 15.17 -9.37
C GLY A 127 -3.63 14.40 -10.14
N VAL A 128 -3.21 13.43 -10.92
CA VAL A 128 -4.13 12.54 -11.64
C VAL A 128 -4.95 11.76 -10.63
N LEU A 129 -6.26 12.03 -10.58
CA LEU A 129 -7.21 11.19 -9.88
C LEU A 129 -7.27 9.84 -10.62
N GLN A 130 -6.69 8.81 -10.03
CA GLN A 130 -6.99 7.45 -10.43
C GLN A 130 -8.36 7.08 -9.85
N VAL A 131 -9.34 7.00 -10.72
CA VAL A 131 -10.68 6.51 -10.42
C VAL A 131 -10.71 5.01 -10.66
#